data_4a352857a5db96d6c8f0892cc707cea9
#
_entry.id   4a352857a5db96d6c8f0892cc707cea9
#
_cell.length_a   1.000
_cell.length_b   1.000
_cell.length_c   1.000
_cell.angle_alpha   90.00
_cell.angle_beta   90.00
_cell.angle_gamma   90.00
#
_symmetry.space_group_name_H-M   'P 1'
#
loop_
_entity.id
_entity.type
_entity.pdbx_description
1 polymer ?
#
loop_
_entity_poly.entity_id
_entity_poly.type
_entity_poly.pdbx_seq_one_letter_code
_entity_poly.pdbx_strand_id
1 'polypeptide(L)'
;TVQHLGERLCIGLDLEVDGVMTLGAAHEVASRLERAIRGELGEDVEVETHIEPLQAELLAGGECDPELVTDIARTLSTLAAETRLIEDVHSVRARSTEAGLVVIYHCRADPGLPVSRVHEAVDQIERRFRRAHPKVLRVVGHTEPPRAWALPSGRPGT
;
A
#
# COMPACT_ATOMS: atom_id res chain seq x y z
N THR A 1 -11.03 7.39 5.87
CA THR A 1 -12.32 8.01 5.42
C THR A 1 -12.07 9.44 4.96
N VAL A 2 -12.86 9.92 3.99
CA VAL A 2 -12.83 11.32 3.52
C VAL A 2 -14.27 11.84 3.58
N GLN A 3 -14.47 12.95 4.27
CA GLN A 3 -15.79 13.53 4.50
C GLN A 3 -15.75 15.07 4.41
N HIS A 4 -16.83 15.67 3.97
CA HIS A 4 -17.05 17.11 4.11
C HIS A 4 -17.94 17.39 5.32
N LEU A 5 -17.44 18.17 6.27
CA LEU A 5 -18.18 18.70 7.40
C LEU A 5 -18.37 20.22 7.19
N GLY A 6 -19.48 20.57 6.54
CA GLY A 6 -19.68 21.93 6.03
C GLY A 6 -18.70 22.24 4.90
N GLU A 7 -17.92 23.32 5.04
CA GLU A 7 -16.88 23.69 4.07
C GLU A 7 -15.51 23.04 4.33
N ARG A 8 -15.35 22.32 5.45
CA ARG A 8 -14.10 21.66 5.79
C ARG A 8 -14.01 20.25 5.21
N LEU A 9 -12.88 19.92 4.65
CA LEU A 9 -12.52 18.55 4.28
C LEU A 9 -11.87 17.87 5.48
N CYS A 10 -12.48 16.77 5.95
CA CYS A 10 -11.96 15.94 7.04
C CYS A 10 -11.49 14.61 6.49
N ILE A 11 -10.25 14.24 6.79
CA ILE A 11 -9.61 13.00 6.35
C ILE A 11 -9.20 12.19 7.58
N GLY A 12 -9.84 11.03 7.77
CA GLY A 12 -9.46 10.05 8.78
C GLY A 12 -8.64 8.93 8.14
N LEU A 13 -7.49 8.63 8.70
CA LEU A 13 -6.53 7.61 8.26
C LEU A 13 -6.25 6.62 9.37
N ASP A 14 -6.12 5.35 9.03
CA ASP A 14 -5.53 4.34 9.89
C ASP A 14 -4.09 4.11 9.42
N LEU A 15 -3.13 4.38 10.30
CA LEU A 15 -1.70 4.18 10.06
C LEU A 15 -1.23 2.95 10.82
N GLU A 16 -1.02 1.86 10.10
CA GLU A 16 -0.42 0.66 10.69
C GLU A 16 1.11 0.84 10.78
N VAL A 17 1.65 0.69 11.98
CA VAL A 17 3.09 0.76 12.27
C VAL A 17 3.58 -0.53 12.91
N ASP A 18 4.89 -0.76 12.86
CA ASP A 18 5.49 -1.90 13.56
C ASP A 18 5.13 -1.84 15.06
N GLY A 19 4.54 -2.92 15.59
CA GLY A 19 4.10 -3.00 16.98
C GLY A 19 5.22 -2.83 18.02
N VAL A 20 6.51 -2.98 17.62
CA VAL A 20 7.68 -2.70 18.49
C VAL A 20 8.17 -1.25 18.37
N MET A 21 7.60 -0.47 17.46
CA MET A 21 7.91 0.96 17.36
C MET A 21 7.46 1.70 18.63
N THR A 22 8.27 2.63 19.11
CA THR A 22 7.85 3.45 20.24
C THR A 22 6.71 4.37 19.85
N LEU A 23 5.82 4.68 20.78
CA LEU A 23 4.70 5.59 20.56
C LEU A 23 5.17 6.95 20.01
N GLY A 24 6.29 7.47 20.52
CA GLY A 24 6.87 8.73 20.03
C GLY A 24 7.29 8.65 18.57
N ALA A 25 7.96 7.56 18.16
CA ALA A 25 8.34 7.36 16.77
C ALA A 25 7.11 7.20 15.85
N ALA A 26 6.10 6.47 16.29
CA ALA A 26 4.85 6.30 15.55
C ALA A 26 4.12 7.64 15.37
N HIS A 27 4.02 8.45 16.42
CA HIS A 27 3.44 9.79 16.34
C HIS A 27 4.22 10.73 15.42
N GLU A 28 5.55 10.62 15.37
CA GLU A 28 6.35 11.41 14.44
C GLU A 28 6.07 11.04 12.98
N VAL A 29 5.85 9.76 12.68
CA VAL A 29 5.45 9.29 11.35
C VAL A 29 4.08 9.84 11.00
N ALA A 30 3.10 9.69 11.90
CA ALA A 30 1.74 10.22 11.71
C ALA A 30 1.74 11.74 11.46
N SER A 31 2.47 12.50 12.30
CA SER A 31 2.55 13.96 12.15
C SER A 31 3.24 14.41 10.86
N ARG A 32 4.20 13.65 10.34
CA ARG A 32 4.79 13.92 9.01
C ARG A 32 3.78 13.67 7.89
N LEU A 33 3.04 12.58 7.99
CA LEU A 33 2.00 12.24 7.03
C LEU A 33 0.91 13.32 6.99
N GLU A 34 0.39 13.72 8.15
CA GLU A 34 -0.62 14.78 8.26
C GLU A 34 -0.14 16.12 7.68
N ARG A 35 1.10 16.51 7.97
CA ARG A 35 1.69 17.74 7.39
C ARG A 35 1.83 17.64 5.87
N ALA A 36 2.24 16.48 5.36
CA ALA A 36 2.35 16.29 3.92
C ALA A 36 0.96 16.41 3.23
N ILE A 37 -0.06 15.81 3.83
CA ILE A 37 -1.44 15.88 3.30
C ILE A 37 -1.96 17.33 3.33
N ARG A 38 -1.75 18.05 4.43
CA ARG A 38 -2.14 19.48 4.51
C ARG A 38 -1.36 20.33 3.50
N GLY A 39 -0.07 20.05 3.31
CA GLY A 39 0.74 20.75 2.31
C GLY A 39 0.25 20.60 0.87
N GLU A 40 -0.34 19.45 0.54
CA GLU A 40 -0.88 19.17 -0.80
C GLU A 40 -2.32 19.66 -0.98
N LEU A 41 -3.15 19.54 0.05
CA LEU A 41 -4.58 19.79 -0.03
C LEU A 41 -5.02 21.15 0.53
N GLY A 42 -4.15 21.84 1.25
CA GLY A 42 -4.42 23.12 1.90
C GLY A 42 -4.53 23.02 3.43
N GLU A 43 -4.25 24.13 4.12
CA GLU A 43 -4.25 24.21 5.58
C GLU A 43 -5.64 24.04 6.21
N ASP A 44 -6.71 24.25 5.43
CA ASP A 44 -8.09 24.10 5.90
C ASP A 44 -8.57 22.65 5.96
N VAL A 45 -7.68 21.69 5.61
CA VAL A 45 -7.98 20.28 5.68
C VAL A 45 -7.69 19.74 7.09
N GLU A 46 -8.69 19.17 7.73
CA GLU A 46 -8.57 18.47 8.98
C GLU A 46 -8.11 17.03 8.70
N VAL A 47 -6.96 16.65 9.24
CA VAL A 47 -6.41 15.30 9.07
C VAL A 47 -6.23 14.69 10.43
N GLU A 48 -6.89 13.57 10.65
CA GLU A 48 -6.77 12.75 11.85
C GLU A 48 -6.17 11.40 11.49
N THR A 49 -5.11 11.03 12.18
CA THR A 49 -4.45 9.73 11.98
C THR A 49 -4.61 8.87 13.22
N HIS A 50 -5.30 7.75 13.07
CA HIS A 50 -5.35 6.70 14.06
C HIS A 50 -4.16 5.77 13.87
N ILE A 51 -3.37 5.57 14.93
CA ILE A 51 -2.17 4.72 14.90
C ILE A 51 -2.55 3.33 15.39
N GLU A 52 -2.42 2.35 14.52
CA GLU A 52 -2.67 0.96 14.84
C GLU A 52 -1.38 0.14 14.82
N PRO A 53 -1.18 -0.77 15.77
CA PRO A 53 -0.10 -1.73 15.65
C PRO A 53 -0.41 -2.66 14.49
N LEU A 54 0.52 -2.81 13.56
CA LEU A 54 0.48 -3.92 12.61
C LEU A 54 0.45 -5.22 13.45
N GLN A 55 -0.53 -6.07 13.20
CA GLN A 55 -0.78 -7.25 14.04
C GLN A 55 0.52 -8.04 14.25
N ALA A 56 0.95 -8.15 15.51
CA ALA A 56 2.24 -8.73 15.89
C ALA A 56 2.44 -10.16 15.35
N GLU A 57 1.34 -10.91 15.23
CA GLU A 57 1.33 -12.25 14.64
C GLU A 57 1.77 -12.26 13.17
N LEU A 58 1.60 -11.16 12.46
CA LEU A 58 2.05 -11.01 11.08
C LEU A 58 3.51 -10.56 10.98
N LEU A 59 4.05 -9.98 12.06
CA LEU A 59 5.45 -9.51 12.12
C LEU A 59 6.38 -10.50 12.83
N ALA A 60 5.86 -11.35 13.72
CA ALA A 60 6.62 -12.41 14.35
C ALA A 60 7.07 -13.41 13.29
N GLY A 61 8.36 -13.45 13.00
CA GLY A 61 8.94 -14.33 11.96
C GLY A 61 10.22 -13.74 11.38
N GLY A 62 10.80 -14.46 10.42
CA GLY A 62 12.04 -14.09 9.72
C GLY A 62 11.77 -13.65 8.28
N GLU A 63 12.75 -12.97 7.70
CA GLU A 63 12.76 -12.74 6.26
C GLU A 63 12.91 -14.08 5.53
N CYS A 64 12.25 -14.24 4.41
CA CYS A 64 12.36 -15.42 3.60
C CYS A 64 13.69 -15.44 2.84
N ASP A 65 14.08 -16.65 2.44
CA ASP A 65 15.22 -16.86 1.58
C ASP A 65 15.12 -16.02 0.30
N PRO A 66 16.21 -15.37 -0.17
CA PRO A 66 16.21 -14.57 -1.40
C PRO A 66 15.76 -15.32 -2.65
N GLU A 67 16.01 -16.63 -2.74
CA GLU A 67 15.52 -17.45 -3.86
C GLU A 67 14.00 -17.54 -3.84
N LEU A 68 13.42 -17.78 -2.68
CA LEU A 68 11.95 -17.79 -2.51
C LEU A 68 11.33 -16.43 -2.86
N VAL A 69 11.94 -15.33 -2.41
CA VAL A 69 11.47 -13.96 -2.75
C VAL A 69 11.52 -13.74 -4.26
N THR A 70 12.56 -14.21 -4.93
CA THR A 70 12.71 -14.12 -6.38
C THR A 70 11.61 -14.92 -7.11
N ASP A 71 11.29 -16.11 -6.65
CA ASP A 71 10.22 -16.94 -7.23
C ASP A 71 8.85 -16.32 -7.02
N ILE A 72 8.60 -15.76 -5.84
CA ILE A 72 7.40 -14.99 -5.53
C ILE A 72 7.28 -13.79 -6.49
N ALA A 73 8.34 -13.01 -6.66
CA ALA A 73 8.37 -11.86 -7.55
C ALA A 73 8.08 -12.24 -9.01
N ARG A 74 8.65 -13.35 -9.48
CA ARG A 74 8.40 -13.88 -10.83
C ARG A 74 6.93 -14.27 -11.02
N THR A 75 6.36 -14.94 -10.04
CA THR A 75 4.95 -15.36 -10.08
C THR A 75 4.02 -14.15 -10.08
N LEU A 76 4.25 -13.17 -9.20
CA LEU A 76 3.46 -11.94 -9.13
C LEU A 76 3.57 -11.16 -10.45
N SER A 77 4.77 -11.04 -11.02
CA SER A 77 5.00 -10.36 -12.31
C SER A 77 4.22 -11.03 -13.46
N THR A 78 4.20 -12.37 -13.48
CA THR A 78 3.43 -13.12 -14.48
C THR A 78 1.93 -12.86 -14.34
N LEU A 79 1.40 -12.92 -13.10
CA LEU A 79 0.00 -12.67 -12.83
C LEU A 79 -0.40 -11.21 -13.15
N ALA A 80 0.49 -10.26 -12.86
CA ALA A 80 0.29 -8.85 -13.18
C ALA A 80 0.19 -8.63 -14.70
N ALA A 81 1.11 -9.19 -15.48
CA ALA A 81 1.12 -9.08 -16.94
C ALA A 81 -0.18 -9.62 -17.57
N GLU A 82 -0.77 -10.67 -17.01
CA GLU A 82 -2.03 -11.23 -17.49
C GLU A 82 -3.23 -10.27 -17.32
N THR A 83 -3.18 -9.36 -16.35
CA THR A 83 -4.23 -8.35 -16.15
C THR A 83 -4.23 -7.29 -17.24
N ARG A 84 -3.10 -7.04 -17.89
CA ARG A 84 -2.85 -5.96 -18.85
C ARG A 84 -3.11 -4.55 -18.28
N LEU A 85 -3.25 -4.42 -16.98
CA LEU A 85 -3.51 -3.16 -16.27
C LEU A 85 -2.40 -2.85 -15.25
N ILE A 86 -1.77 -3.90 -14.74
CA ILE A 86 -0.73 -3.80 -13.71
C ILE A 86 0.62 -4.11 -14.34
N GLU A 87 1.57 -3.23 -14.08
CA GLU A 87 2.92 -3.28 -14.63
C GLU A 87 3.97 -3.18 -13.52
N ASP A 88 5.22 -3.48 -13.85
CA ASP A 88 6.41 -3.23 -13.02
C ASP A 88 6.23 -3.66 -11.56
N VAL A 89 6.03 -4.96 -11.35
CA VAL A 89 6.05 -5.52 -9.98
C VAL A 89 7.47 -5.41 -9.42
N HIS A 90 7.61 -4.70 -8.30
CA HIS A 90 8.90 -4.41 -7.67
C HIS A 90 8.80 -4.37 -6.14
N SER A 91 9.94 -4.19 -5.46
CA SER A 91 10.02 -4.11 -3.99
C SER A 91 9.29 -5.25 -3.28
N VAL A 92 9.37 -6.45 -3.85
CA VAL A 92 8.74 -7.64 -3.26
C VAL A 92 9.46 -8.01 -1.99
N ARG A 93 8.70 -8.17 -0.91
CA ARG A 93 9.16 -8.65 0.40
C ARG A 93 8.31 -9.82 0.82
N ALA A 94 8.93 -10.80 1.44
CA ALA A 94 8.25 -11.94 2.02
C ALA A 94 8.81 -12.24 3.41
N ARG A 95 7.92 -12.48 4.35
CA ARG A 95 8.26 -12.89 5.71
C ARG A 95 7.58 -14.21 6.02
N SER A 96 8.34 -15.10 6.64
CA SER A 96 7.81 -16.35 7.18
C SER A 96 7.40 -16.11 8.63
N THR A 97 6.15 -16.42 8.96
CA THR A 97 5.59 -16.36 10.31
C THR A 97 5.13 -17.76 10.73
N GLU A 98 4.81 -17.96 11.99
CA GLU A 98 4.23 -19.22 12.48
C GLU A 98 2.89 -19.52 11.80
N ALA A 99 2.13 -18.48 11.44
CA ALA A 99 0.82 -18.61 10.78
C ALA A 99 0.90 -18.79 9.26
N GLY A 100 2.04 -18.50 8.62
CA GLY A 100 2.24 -18.60 7.17
C GLY A 100 3.10 -17.47 6.61
N LEU A 101 3.10 -17.34 5.29
CA LEU A 101 3.85 -16.31 4.59
C LEU A 101 3.04 -15.01 4.47
N VAL A 102 3.71 -13.90 4.76
CA VAL A 102 3.20 -12.55 4.48
C VAL A 102 4.02 -11.96 3.34
N VAL A 103 3.35 -11.57 2.28
CA VAL A 103 3.97 -11.02 1.06
C VAL A 103 3.47 -9.60 0.84
N ILE A 104 4.40 -8.68 0.60
CA ILE A 104 4.11 -7.29 0.23
C ILE A 104 4.85 -7.01 -1.08
N TYR A 105 4.18 -6.37 -2.01
CA TYR A 105 4.80 -5.97 -3.27
C TYR A 105 4.29 -4.61 -3.73
N HIS A 106 5.08 -3.92 -4.52
CA HIS A 106 4.68 -2.71 -5.22
C HIS A 106 4.49 -3.01 -6.70
N CYS A 107 3.58 -2.31 -7.32
CA CYS A 107 3.31 -2.42 -8.75
C CYS A 107 2.86 -1.07 -9.31
N ARG A 108 2.84 -0.95 -10.63
CA ARG A 108 2.42 0.28 -11.30
C ARG A 108 1.20 0.06 -12.15
N ALA A 109 0.41 1.13 -12.26
CA ALA A 109 -0.74 1.19 -13.15
C ALA A 109 -0.83 2.56 -13.82
N ASP A 110 -1.52 2.63 -14.95
CA ASP A 110 -1.81 3.89 -15.63
C ASP A 110 -2.64 4.80 -14.71
N PRO A 111 -2.16 6.01 -14.38
CA PRO A 111 -2.86 6.96 -13.51
C PRO A 111 -4.19 7.47 -14.09
N GLY A 112 -4.46 7.26 -15.37
CA GLY A 112 -5.74 7.56 -15.99
C GLY A 112 -6.82 6.50 -15.78
N LEU A 113 -6.49 5.35 -15.19
CA LEU A 113 -7.46 4.31 -14.92
C LEU A 113 -8.32 4.63 -13.68
N PRO A 114 -9.61 4.25 -13.68
CA PRO A 114 -10.42 4.31 -12.48
C PRO A 114 -9.83 3.43 -11.36
N VAL A 115 -9.80 3.95 -10.12
CA VAL A 115 -9.28 3.22 -8.95
C VAL A 115 -9.95 1.85 -8.79
N SER A 116 -11.25 1.75 -9.06
CA SER A 116 -11.99 0.49 -8.99
C SER A 116 -11.43 -0.58 -9.94
N ARG A 117 -11.01 -0.18 -11.14
CA ARG A 117 -10.43 -1.11 -12.14
C ARG A 117 -9.04 -1.60 -11.71
N VAL A 118 -8.23 -0.67 -11.17
CA VAL A 118 -6.91 -1.00 -10.64
C VAL A 118 -7.04 -1.94 -9.43
N HIS A 119 -7.93 -1.60 -8.50
CA HIS A 119 -8.19 -2.43 -7.32
C HIS A 119 -8.66 -3.85 -7.70
N GLU A 120 -9.61 -3.97 -8.65
CA GLU A 120 -10.07 -5.27 -9.12
C GLU A 120 -8.93 -6.12 -9.72
N ALA A 121 -8.02 -5.48 -10.48
CA ALA A 121 -6.86 -6.16 -11.05
C ALA A 121 -5.88 -6.65 -9.97
N VAL A 122 -5.59 -5.83 -8.97
CA VAL A 122 -4.75 -6.21 -7.81
C VAL A 122 -5.40 -7.36 -7.04
N ASP A 123 -6.67 -7.26 -6.72
CA ASP A 123 -7.43 -8.33 -6.06
C ASP A 123 -7.38 -9.66 -6.84
N GLN A 124 -7.45 -9.59 -8.17
CA GLN A 124 -7.32 -10.77 -9.01
C GLN A 124 -5.95 -11.41 -8.89
N ILE A 125 -4.88 -10.61 -8.92
CA ILE A 125 -3.51 -11.06 -8.71
C ILE A 125 -3.39 -11.75 -7.36
N GLU A 126 -3.83 -11.09 -6.28
CA GLU A 126 -3.74 -11.60 -4.93
C GLU A 126 -4.50 -12.91 -4.72
N ARG A 127 -5.73 -12.99 -5.22
CA ARG A 127 -6.53 -14.22 -5.15
C ARG A 127 -5.87 -15.39 -5.89
N ARG A 128 -5.33 -15.13 -7.08
CA ARG A 128 -4.65 -16.17 -7.87
C ARG A 128 -3.34 -16.59 -7.25
N PHE A 129 -2.58 -15.63 -6.74
CA PHE A 129 -1.32 -15.89 -6.04
C PHE A 129 -1.54 -16.77 -4.80
N ARG A 130 -2.52 -16.44 -3.95
CA ARG A 130 -2.86 -17.25 -2.77
C ARG A 130 -3.33 -18.67 -3.14
N ARG A 131 -4.05 -18.83 -4.23
CA ARG A 131 -4.45 -20.17 -4.72
C ARG A 131 -3.25 -21.04 -5.13
N ALA A 132 -2.24 -20.41 -5.75
CA ALA A 132 -1.02 -21.09 -6.15
C ALA A 132 -0.06 -21.37 -4.96
N HIS A 133 -0.17 -20.56 -3.90
CA HIS A 133 0.68 -20.62 -2.72
C HIS A 133 -0.14 -20.77 -1.43
N PRO A 134 -0.61 -21.98 -1.08
CA PRO A 134 -1.49 -22.19 0.09
C PRO A 134 -0.89 -21.79 1.44
N LYS A 135 0.43 -21.66 1.52
CA LYS A 135 1.14 -21.20 2.73
C LYS A 135 1.11 -19.66 2.90
N VAL A 136 0.62 -18.93 1.90
CA VAL A 136 0.51 -17.47 1.97
C VAL A 136 -0.72 -17.10 2.80
N LEU A 137 -0.46 -16.54 3.96
CA LEU A 137 -1.47 -16.01 4.86
C LEU A 137 -2.05 -14.70 4.33
N ARG A 138 -1.16 -13.80 3.93
CA ARG A 138 -1.51 -12.46 3.45
C ARG A 138 -0.63 -12.08 2.25
N VAL A 139 -1.23 -11.45 1.27
CA VAL A 139 -0.52 -10.75 0.20
C VAL A 139 -1.14 -9.38 0.03
N VAL A 140 -0.31 -8.36 -0.12
CA VAL A 140 -0.74 -6.96 -0.23
C VAL A 140 0.02 -6.29 -1.36
N GLY A 141 -0.70 -5.78 -2.34
CA GLY A 141 -0.16 -5.01 -3.45
C GLY A 141 -0.37 -3.51 -3.25
N HIS A 142 0.71 -2.75 -3.25
CA HIS A 142 0.69 -1.30 -3.28
C HIS A 142 0.84 -0.79 -4.70
N THR A 143 -0.19 -0.13 -5.21
CA THR A 143 -0.18 0.40 -6.58
C THR A 143 0.31 1.84 -6.60
N GLU A 144 1.24 2.11 -7.49
CA GLU A 144 1.86 3.41 -7.72
C GLU A 144 1.66 3.87 -9.16
N PRO A 145 1.64 5.17 -9.44
CA PRO A 145 1.74 5.66 -10.80
C PRO A 145 3.15 5.40 -11.37
N PRO A 146 3.35 5.44 -12.69
CA PRO A 146 4.68 5.36 -13.32
C PRO A 146 5.63 6.43 -12.77
N ARG A 147 6.93 6.12 -12.66
CA ARG A 147 7.94 7.06 -12.11
C ARG A 147 8.01 8.41 -12.81
N ALA A 148 7.68 8.46 -14.10
CA ALA A 148 7.66 9.70 -14.87
C ALA A 148 6.36 10.51 -14.70
N TRP A 149 5.39 10.00 -13.92
CA TRP A 149 4.14 10.71 -13.69
C TRP A 149 4.36 11.85 -12.70
N ALA A 150 4.12 13.07 -13.18
CA ALA A 150 4.04 14.26 -12.33
C ALA A 150 2.55 14.59 -12.13
N LEU A 151 2.18 14.92 -10.91
CA LEU A 151 0.85 15.49 -10.63
C LEU A 151 0.61 16.65 -11.61
N PRO A 152 -0.50 16.71 -12.32
CA PRO A 152 -0.84 17.89 -13.11
C PRO A 152 -0.81 19.06 -12.14
N SER A 153 0.09 20.02 -12.40
CA SER A 153 0.18 21.26 -11.63
C SER A 153 -1.17 21.95 -11.75
N GLY A 154 -2.04 21.78 -10.74
CA GLY A 154 -3.30 22.45 -10.64
C GLY A 154 -3.04 23.95 -10.51
N ARG A 155 -3.18 24.69 -11.62
CA ARG A 155 -3.48 26.11 -11.51
C ARG A 155 -4.96 26.21 -11.12
N PRO A 156 -5.28 26.81 -9.98
CA PRO A 156 -6.66 27.22 -9.76
C PRO A 156 -6.99 28.22 -10.86
N GLY A 157 -8.02 27.89 -11.63
CA GLY A 157 -8.57 28.80 -12.62
C GLY A 157 -9.01 30.07 -11.91
N THR A 158 -8.60 31.19 -12.49
CA THR A 158 -9.05 32.56 -12.20
C THR A 158 -10.55 32.69 -12.37
#